data_a2524bb55ae8c41a364e0c03c572f890
#
_entry.id   a2524bb55ae8c41a364e0c03c572f890
#
_cell.length_a   1.000
_cell.length_b   1.000
_cell.length_c   1.000
_cell.angle_alpha   90.00
_cell.angle_beta   90.00
_cell.angle_gamma   90.00
#
_symmetry.space_group_name_H-M   'P 1'
#
loop_
_entity.id
_entity.type
_entity.pdbx_description
1 polymer ?
#
loop_
_entity_poly.entity_id
_entity_poly.type
_entity_poly.pdbx_seq_one_letter_code
_entity_poly.pdbx_strand_id
1 'polypeptide(L)'
;MKTAVLILAAGAASRFGSLKQLALIDGKPMLQHCIDTANSLFPDAVYTVLGNQSQQVIDGISGTHVIINPQWQRGLGSSIAVGVSYLKDKVDAILVLLADQPRIKVDYLERLVALFEGQHVACSQYSSHLGIPAIFGKSYFNALMNLSGDKGGKALLESIRPAPKSLALGDFAADIDYPKDLTAFIQQVEVD
;
A
#
# COMPACT_ATOMS: atom_id res chain seq x y z
N MET A 1 -13.62 15.19 -6.17
CA MET A 1 -12.52 14.33 -6.67
C MET A 1 -12.76 12.93 -6.14
N LYS A 2 -12.83 11.94 -7.03
CA LYS A 2 -13.05 10.54 -6.67
C LYS A 2 -11.70 9.87 -6.43
N THR A 3 -11.46 9.39 -5.22
CA THR A 3 -10.20 8.74 -4.81
C THR A 3 -10.46 7.27 -4.47
N ALA A 4 -9.56 6.38 -4.85
CA ALA A 4 -9.52 5.00 -4.40
C ALA A 4 -8.24 4.71 -3.62
N VAL A 5 -8.31 3.72 -2.74
CA VAL A 5 -7.13 3.16 -2.07
C VAL A 5 -6.74 1.86 -2.76
N LEU A 6 -5.46 1.71 -3.08
CA LEU A 6 -4.89 0.51 -3.68
C LEU A 6 -3.88 -0.11 -2.71
N ILE A 7 -4.25 -1.22 -2.08
CA ILE A 7 -3.37 -1.95 -1.15
C ILE A 7 -2.62 -3.03 -1.93
N LEU A 8 -1.29 -3.02 -1.86
CA LEU A 8 -0.43 -3.98 -2.55
C LEU A 8 -0.11 -5.15 -1.61
N ALA A 9 -0.65 -6.32 -1.92
CA ALA A 9 -0.54 -7.54 -1.11
C ALA A 9 -0.20 -8.79 -1.94
N ALA A 10 0.38 -8.61 -3.14
CA ALA A 10 0.59 -9.68 -4.11
C ALA A 10 1.88 -10.51 -3.88
N GLY A 11 2.76 -10.09 -2.97
CA GLY A 11 4.06 -10.73 -2.72
C GLY A 11 3.95 -12.15 -2.14
N ALA A 12 4.93 -13.01 -2.47
CA ALA A 12 4.99 -14.40 -2.00
C ALA A 12 5.34 -14.55 -0.51
N ALA A 13 5.76 -13.49 0.16
CA ALA A 13 6.23 -13.52 1.56
C ALA A 13 7.28 -14.64 1.85
N SER A 14 8.19 -14.87 0.88
CA SER A 14 9.16 -16.00 0.95
C SER A 14 10.05 -15.97 2.21
N ARG A 15 10.32 -14.77 2.73
CA ARG A 15 11.12 -14.59 3.97
C ARG A 15 10.32 -14.86 5.24
N PHE A 16 9.00 -14.73 5.17
CA PHE A 16 8.09 -14.96 6.30
C PHE A 16 7.77 -16.44 6.50
N GLY A 17 7.88 -17.26 5.45
CA GLY A 17 7.65 -18.71 5.49
C GLY A 17 6.19 -19.14 5.47
N SER A 18 5.25 -18.20 5.49
CA SER A 18 3.80 -18.42 5.40
C SER A 18 3.12 -17.23 4.73
N LEU A 19 1.79 -17.26 4.58
CA LEU A 19 1.02 -16.13 4.06
C LEU A 19 1.08 -14.95 5.06
N LYS A 20 2.08 -14.09 4.90
CA LYS A 20 2.30 -12.89 5.71
C LYS A 20 1.02 -12.04 5.86
N GLN A 21 0.24 -11.95 4.79
CA GLN A 21 -1.01 -11.20 4.74
C GLN A 21 -2.04 -11.66 5.79
N LEU A 22 -2.00 -12.97 6.14
CA LEU A 22 -2.89 -13.60 7.12
C LEU A 22 -2.25 -13.77 8.51
N ALA A 23 -1.01 -13.31 8.71
CA ALA A 23 -0.38 -13.31 10.04
C ALA A 23 -1.22 -12.45 11.00
N LEU A 24 -1.48 -13.00 12.21
CA LEU A 24 -2.40 -12.36 13.14
C LEU A 24 -1.68 -11.29 13.98
N ILE A 25 -2.31 -10.13 14.07
CA ILE A 25 -2.02 -9.05 15.01
C ILE A 25 -3.31 -8.85 15.81
N ASP A 26 -3.28 -9.05 17.10
CA ASP A 26 -4.47 -8.94 17.99
C ASP A 26 -5.67 -9.77 17.48
N GLY A 27 -5.40 -10.99 17.02
CA GLY A 27 -6.42 -11.92 16.51
C GLY A 27 -6.99 -11.58 15.12
N LYS A 28 -6.50 -10.54 14.46
CA LYS A 28 -6.94 -10.08 13.13
C LYS A 28 -5.80 -10.21 12.11
N PRO A 29 -6.05 -10.65 10.85
CA PRO A 29 -5.04 -10.69 9.81
C PRO A 29 -4.36 -9.33 9.58
N MET A 30 -3.06 -9.31 9.38
CA MET A 30 -2.27 -8.09 9.15
C MET A 30 -2.83 -7.26 7.98
N LEU A 31 -3.20 -7.90 6.88
CA LEU A 31 -3.83 -7.23 5.74
C LEU A 31 -5.18 -6.60 6.11
N GLN A 32 -5.96 -7.23 7.01
CA GLN A 32 -7.26 -6.68 7.44
C GLN A 32 -7.09 -5.38 8.22
N HIS A 33 -6.02 -5.21 9.01
CA HIS A 33 -5.72 -3.92 9.66
C HIS A 33 -5.53 -2.81 8.63
N CYS A 34 -4.79 -3.08 7.55
CA CYS A 34 -4.60 -2.10 6.47
C CYS A 34 -5.92 -1.77 5.74
N ILE A 35 -6.76 -2.79 5.50
CA ILE A 35 -8.08 -2.62 4.88
C ILE A 35 -8.99 -1.76 5.75
N ASP A 36 -9.06 -2.05 7.06
CA ASP A 36 -9.89 -1.31 8.01
C ASP A 36 -9.45 0.16 8.10
N THR A 37 -8.13 0.40 8.19
CA THR A 37 -7.56 1.76 8.17
C THR A 37 -7.91 2.51 6.89
N ALA A 38 -7.82 1.84 5.73
CA ALA A 38 -8.17 2.43 4.45
C ALA A 38 -9.68 2.74 4.33
N ASN A 39 -10.55 1.84 4.81
CA ASN A 39 -12.00 2.04 4.80
C ASN A 39 -12.45 3.15 5.74
N SER A 40 -11.74 3.40 6.85
CA SER A 40 -12.03 4.52 7.75
C SER A 40 -11.87 5.87 7.05
N LEU A 41 -10.99 5.94 6.04
CA LEU A 41 -10.72 7.17 5.29
C LEU A 41 -11.53 7.25 3.97
N PHE A 42 -11.64 6.13 3.25
CA PHE A 42 -12.33 6.03 1.96
C PHE A 42 -13.26 4.80 1.94
N PRO A 43 -14.44 4.87 2.56
CA PRO A 43 -15.41 3.78 2.58
C PRO A 43 -15.76 3.32 1.15
N ASP A 44 -15.89 2.02 0.94
CA ASP A 44 -16.28 1.38 -0.33
C ASP A 44 -15.35 1.66 -1.53
N ALA A 45 -14.20 2.29 -1.30
CA ALA A 45 -13.23 2.64 -2.34
C ALA A 45 -11.87 1.94 -2.14
N VAL A 46 -11.83 0.85 -1.39
CA VAL A 46 -10.62 0.08 -1.09
C VAL A 46 -10.50 -1.10 -2.05
N TYR A 47 -9.33 -1.21 -2.69
CA TYR A 47 -8.97 -2.25 -3.63
C TYR A 47 -7.67 -2.92 -3.19
N THR A 48 -7.66 -4.25 -3.15
CA THR A 48 -6.48 -5.03 -2.74
C THR A 48 -5.95 -5.84 -3.93
N VAL A 49 -4.68 -5.63 -4.29
CA VAL A 49 -4.02 -6.42 -5.32
C VAL A 49 -3.40 -7.65 -4.68
N LEU A 50 -3.85 -8.82 -5.12
CA LEU A 50 -3.37 -10.13 -4.68
C LEU A 50 -2.64 -10.86 -5.82
N GLY A 51 -1.75 -11.76 -5.45
CA GLY A 51 -0.96 -12.58 -6.39
C GLY A 51 -0.88 -14.02 -5.94
N ASN A 52 0.18 -14.34 -5.21
CA ASN A 52 0.42 -15.69 -4.72
C ASN A 52 -0.69 -16.14 -3.75
N GLN A 53 -1.19 -17.36 -3.95
CA GLN A 53 -2.20 -17.99 -3.08
C GLN A 53 -3.41 -17.09 -2.80
N SER A 54 -3.83 -16.31 -3.80
CA SER A 54 -4.88 -15.29 -3.66
C SER A 54 -6.18 -15.82 -3.05
N GLN A 55 -6.59 -17.06 -3.37
CA GLN A 55 -7.83 -17.62 -2.83
C GLN A 55 -7.80 -17.75 -1.30
N GLN A 56 -6.70 -18.23 -0.73
CA GLN A 56 -6.56 -18.35 0.73
C GLN A 56 -6.59 -16.98 1.42
N VAL A 57 -6.02 -15.96 0.77
CA VAL A 57 -6.04 -14.59 1.31
C VAL A 57 -7.46 -14.01 1.24
N ILE A 58 -8.19 -14.23 0.12
CA ILE A 58 -9.59 -13.78 -0.04
C ILE A 58 -10.49 -14.32 1.06
N ASP A 59 -10.33 -15.62 1.38
CA ASP A 59 -11.15 -16.29 2.40
C ASP A 59 -10.91 -15.73 3.83
N GLY A 60 -9.78 -15.06 4.04
CA GLY A 60 -9.37 -14.51 5.35
C GLY A 60 -9.61 -13.00 5.52
N ILE A 61 -10.13 -12.28 4.51
CA ILE A 61 -10.30 -10.83 4.53
C ILE A 61 -11.70 -10.40 4.08
N SER A 62 -12.08 -9.16 4.40
CA SER A 62 -13.36 -8.58 3.98
C SER A 62 -13.25 -7.05 3.78
N GLY A 63 -14.31 -6.42 3.25
CA GLY A 63 -14.37 -4.96 3.12
C GLY A 63 -13.45 -4.37 2.04
N THR A 64 -13.07 -5.16 1.02
CA THR A 64 -12.24 -4.69 -0.09
C THR A 64 -12.65 -5.34 -1.42
N HIS A 65 -12.41 -4.63 -2.51
CA HIS A 65 -12.49 -5.19 -3.86
C HIS A 65 -11.17 -5.84 -4.24
N VAL A 66 -11.18 -7.11 -4.65
CA VAL A 66 -9.96 -7.84 -4.99
C VAL A 66 -9.61 -7.68 -6.46
N ILE A 67 -8.34 -7.41 -6.74
CA ILE A 67 -7.73 -7.40 -8.07
C ILE A 67 -6.63 -8.47 -8.09
N ILE A 68 -6.69 -9.41 -9.02
CA ILE A 68 -5.67 -10.46 -9.15
C ILE A 68 -4.58 -10.00 -10.11
N ASN A 69 -3.32 -10.07 -9.66
CA ASN A 69 -2.14 -9.91 -10.51
C ASN A 69 -1.52 -11.28 -10.83
N PRO A 70 -1.78 -11.86 -12.02
CA PRO A 70 -1.19 -13.15 -12.39
C PRO A 70 0.32 -13.08 -12.65
N GLN A 71 0.86 -11.87 -12.81
CA GLN A 71 2.29 -11.62 -13.06
C GLN A 71 3.02 -11.05 -11.83
N TRP A 72 2.55 -11.36 -10.62
CA TRP A 72 3.10 -10.82 -9.38
C TRP A 72 4.60 -11.04 -9.21
N GLN A 73 5.16 -12.14 -9.79
CA GLN A 73 6.60 -12.43 -9.75
C GLN A 73 7.46 -11.36 -10.46
N ARG A 74 6.85 -10.52 -11.29
CA ARG A 74 7.54 -9.39 -11.94
C ARG A 74 7.81 -8.21 -10.99
N GLY A 75 7.53 -8.37 -9.69
CA GLY A 75 7.80 -7.39 -8.64
C GLY A 75 6.65 -6.42 -8.37
N LEU A 76 6.87 -5.55 -7.39
CA LEU A 76 5.88 -4.60 -6.86
C LEU A 76 5.30 -3.68 -7.95
N GLY A 77 6.14 -3.23 -8.90
CA GLY A 77 5.71 -2.38 -10.01
C GLY A 77 4.61 -3.01 -10.85
N SER A 78 4.63 -4.33 -11.06
CA SER A 78 3.57 -5.03 -11.81
C SER A 78 2.23 -4.99 -11.09
N SER A 79 2.24 -5.04 -9.76
CA SER A 79 1.03 -4.96 -8.93
C SER A 79 0.44 -3.55 -8.94
N ILE A 80 1.29 -2.51 -8.90
CA ILE A 80 0.86 -1.12 -9.10
C ILE A 80 0.22 -0.97 -10.48
N ALA A 81 0.90 -1.44 -11.54
CA ALA A 81 0.43 -1.31 -12.91
C ALA A 81 -0.94 -1.96 -13.15
N VAL A 82 -1.16 -3.17 -12.62
CA VAL A 82 -2.44 -3.89 -12.74
C VAL A 82 -3.54 -3.14 -11.98
N GLY A 83 -3.29 -2.72 -10.75
CA GLY A 83 -4.26 -1.98 -9.93
C GLY A 83 -4.65 -0.64 -10.56
N VAL A 84 -3.68 0.15 -11.03
CA VAL A 84 -3.93 1.43 -11.69
C VAL A 84 -4.66 1.23 -13.02
N SER A 85 -4.30 0.22 -13.81
CA SER A 85 -5.00 -0.10 -15.07
C SER A 85 -6.48 -0.41 -14.84
N TYR A 86 -6.82 -1.09 -13.74
CA TYR A 86 -8.21 -1.38 -13.36
C TYR A 86 -8.98 -0.11 -12.94
N LEU A 87 -8.31 0.86 -12.31
CA LEU A 87 -8.92 2.03 -11.68
C LEU A 87 -8.91 3.29 -12.56
N LYS A 88 -8.07 3.38 -13.58
CA LYS A 88 -7.75 4.60 -14.33
C LYS A 88 -8.95 5.38 -14.88
N ASP A 89 -10.02 4.67 -15.26
CA ASP A 89 -11.24 5.28 -15.83
C ASP A 89 -12.35 5.46 -14.77
N LYS A 90 -12.10 5.08 -13.52
CA LYS A 90 -13.08 5.06 -12.43
C LYS A 90 -12.85 6.16 -11.40
N VAL A 91 -11.59 6.65 -11.29
CA VAL A 91 -11.18 7.59 -10.24
C VAL A 91 -10.26 8.69 -10.76
N ASP A 92 -10.11 9.76 -9.98
CA ASP A 92 -9.24 10.90 -10.27
C ASP A 92 -7.89 10.81 -9.55
N ALA A 93 -7.83 10.05 -8.44
CA ALA A 93 -6.62 9.85 -7.66
C ALA A 93 -6.58 8.43 -7.06
N ILE A 94 -5.37 7.92 -6.80
CA ILE A 94 -5.14 6.63 -6.15
C ILE A 94 -4.14 6.82 -5.00
N LEU A 95 -4.57 6.47 -3.78
CA LEU A 95 -3.70 6.30 -2.62
C LEU A 95 -3.17 4.87 -2.61
N VAL A 96 -1.86 4.70 -2.75
CA VAL A 96 -1.20 3.39 -2.76
C VAL A 96 -0.66 3.09 -1.36
N LEU A 97 -0.97 1.90 -0.84
CA LEU A 97 -0.52 1.39 0.47
C LEU A 97 0.18 0.04 0.30
N LEU A 98 1.01 -0.34 1.28
CA LEU A 98 1.60 -1.67 1.40
C LEU A 98 0.88 -2.46 2.51
N ALA A 99 0.65 -3.74 2.26
CA ALA A 99 -0.03 -4.64 3.21
C ALA A 99 0.81 -5.00 4.44
N ASP A 100 2.12 -4.74 4.43
CA ASP A 100 3.08 -5.08 5.46
C ASP A 100 3.47 -3.90 6.38
N GLN A 101 2.70 -2.81 6.32
CA GLN A 101 2.87 -1.62 7.15
C GLN A 101 1.66 -1.39 8.09
N PRO A 102 1.34 -2.31 9.01
CA PRO A 102 0.14 -2.22 9.86
C PRO A 102 0.22 -1.09 10.91
N ARG A 103 1.39 -0.47 11.09
CA ARG A 103 1.56 0.73 11.96
C ARG A 103 0.97 1.99 11.38
N ILE A 104 0.74 2.05 10.08
CA ILE A 104 0.15 3.22 9.44
C ILE A 104 -1.30 3.37 9.87
N LYS A 105 -1.58 4.46 10.57
CA LYS A 105 -2.90 4.77 11.14
C LYS A 105 -3.64 5.81 10.30
N VAL A 106 -4.92 5.97 10.57
CA VAL A 106 -5.82 6.88 9.84
C VAL A 106 -5.30 8.32 9.86
N ASP A 107 -4.87 8.83 11.02
CA ASP A 107 -4.38 10.20 11.19
C ASP A 107 -3.17 10.53 10.31
N TYR A 108 -2.25 9.56 10.14
CA TYR A 108 -1.13 9.71 9.20
C TYR A 108 -1.64 9.83 7.75
N LEU A 109 -2.56 8.96 7.34
CA LEU A 109 -3.12 8.98 5.99
C LEU A 109 -3.93 10.25 5.72
N GLU A 110 -4.70 10.74 6.69
CA GLU A 110 -5.42 12.02 6.60
C GLU A 110 -4.46 13.18 6.34
N ARG A 111 -3.37 13.26 7.10
CA ARG A 111 -2.34 14.28 6.92
C ARG A 111 -1.64 14.16 5.56
N LEU A 112 -1.36 12.94 5.11
CA LEU A 112 -0.77 12.71 3.80
C LEU A 112 -1.70 13.16 2.67
N VAL A 113 -2.98 12.79 2.75
CA VAL A 113 -4.01 13.17 1.77
C VAL A 113 -4.24 14.68 1.78
N ALA A 114 -4.15 15.35 2.93
CA ALA A 114 -4.27 16.81 3.02
C ALA A 114 -3.14 17.56 2.29
N LEU A 115 -1.97 16.93 2.08
CA LEU A 115 -0.89 17.49 1.25
C LEU A 115 -1.15 17.38 -0.25
N PHE A 116 -2.10 16.55 -0.66
CA PHE A 116 -2.38 16.28 -2.06
C PHE A 116 -3.23 17.39 -2.71
N GLU A 117 -2.73 18.01 -3.77
CA GLU A 117 -3.37 19.13 -4.49
C GLU A 117 -4.09 18.67 -5.76
N GLY A 118 -4.64 17.46 -5.80
CA GLY A 118 -5.53 16.98 -6.86
C GLY A 118 -4.85 16.49 -8.13
N GLN A 119 -3.79 17.13 -8.61
CA GLN A 119 -3.09 16.76 -9.86
C GLN A 119 -1.63 16.35 -9.68
N HIS A 120 -1.10 16.53 -8.47
CA HIS A 120 0.30 16.24 -8.17
C HIS A 120 0.45 14.88 -7.47
N VAL A 121 1.51 14.74 -6.69
CA VAL A 121 1.78 13.58 -5.85
C VAL A 121 2.08 14.06 -4.43
N ALA A 122 1.51 13.38 -3.44
CA ALA A 122 2.00 13.47 -2.06
C ALA A 122 2.44 12.07 -1.61
N CYS A 123 3.55 11.96 -0.89
CA CYS A 123 4.15 10.68 -0.54
C CYS A 123 4.79 10.69 0.84
N SER A 124 5.11 9.50 1.33
CA SER A 124 5.87 9.34 2.57
C SER A 124 7.34 9.61 2.35
N GLN A 125 7.96 10.31 3.31
CA GLN A 125 9.39 10.53 3.38
C GLN A 125 9.98 9.56 4.42
N TYR A 126 10.73 8.60 3.95
CA TYR A 126 11.64 7.77 4.73
C TYR A 126 12.92 8.56 5.02
N SER A 127 13.77 8.09 5.92
CA SER A 127 15.01 8.81 6.28
C SER A 127 15.88 9.16 5.07
N SER A 128 15.91 8.32 4.03
CA SER A 128 16.81 8.47 2.88
C SER A 128 16.14 8.51 1.51
N HIS A 129 14.81 8.33 1.43
CA HIS A 129 14.09 8.26 0.14
C HIS A 129 12.60 8.56 0.28
N LEU A 130 11.95 8.81 -0.86
CA LEU A 130 10.50 8.89 -0.97
C LEU A 130 9.90 7.50 -1.22
N GLY A 131 8.71 7.25 -0.68
CA GLY A 131 8.07 5.93 -0.78
C GLY A 131 6.56 5.94 -0.56
N ILE A 132 6.01 4.74 -0.50
CA ILE A 132 4.60 4.45 -0.17
C ILE A 132 4.48 4.43 1.37
N PRO A 133 3.37 4.95 1.92
CA PRO A 133 2.15 5.48 1.31
C PRO A 133 2.36 6.68 0.39
N ALA A 134 1.66 6.67 -0.76
CA ALA A 134 1.69 7.80 -1.68
C ALA A 134 0.35 7.94 -2.43
N ILE A 135 -0.12 9.16 -2.60
CA ILE A 135 -1.30 9.47 -3.40
C ILE A 135 -0.89 10.11 -4.71
N PHE A 136 -1.41 9.59 -5.81
CA PHE A 136 -1.11 10.01 -7.16
C PHE A 136 -2.37 10.52 -7.86
N GLY A 137 -2.29 11.69 -8.49
CA GLY A 137 -3.32 12.20 -9.37
C GLY A 137 -3.32 11.48 -10.73
N LYS A 138 -4.42 11.61 -11.46
CA LYS A 138 -4.68 10.93 -12.75
C LYS A 138 -3.58 11.15 -13.79
N SER A 139 -2.91 12.30 -13.77
CA SER A 139 -1.78 12.63 -14.66
C SER A 139 -0.61 11.63 -14.56
N TYR A 140 -0.48 10.91 -13.44
CA TYR A 140 0.59 9.94 -13.21
C TYR A 140 0.19 8.49 -13.53
N PHE A 141 -1.08 8.22 -13.85
CA PHE A 141 -1.56 6.86 -14.07
C PHE A 141 -0.84 6.15 -15.21
N ASN A 142 -0.54 6.85 -16.30
CA ASN A 142 0.24 6.27 -17.40
C ASN A 142 1.66 5.87 -16.96
N ALA A 143 2.31 6.68 -16.15
CA ALA A 143 3.64 6.35 -15.62
C ALA A 143 3.57 5.14 -14.67
N LEU A 144 2.57 5.08 -13.79
CA LEU A 144 2.34 3.97 -12.87
C LEU A 144 2.02 2.65 -13.60
N MET A 145 1.24 2.69 -14.68
CA MET A 145 0.91 1.50 -15.49
C MET A 145 2.12 0.92 -16.23
N ASN A 146 3.17 1.70 -16.45
CA ASN A 146 4.40 1.26 -17.10
C ASN A 146 5.46 0.77 -16.09
N LEU A 147 5.17 0.73 -14.79
CA LEU A 147 6.10 0.23 -13.79
C LEU A 147 6.29 -1.29 -13.90
N SER A 148 7.52 -1.72 -13.64
CA SER A 148 7.89 -3.13 -13.53
C SER A 148 9.07 -3.28 -12.55
N GLY A 149 9.26 -4.49 -12.00
CA GLY A 149 10.29 -4.75 -11.00
C GLY A 149 9.98 -4.10 -9.63
N ASP A 150 10.92 -4.20 -8.71
CA ASP A 150 10.72 -3.76 -7.31
C ASP A 150 11.12 -2.29 -7.08
N LYS A 151 11.95 -1.72 -7.92
CA LYS A 151 12.50 -0.37 -7.75
C LYS A 151 11.75 0.74 -8.50
N GLY A 152 10.81 0.37 -9.37
CA GLY A 152 10.17 1.32 -10.28
C GLY A 152 9.39 2.44 -9.59
N GLY A 153 8.68 2.13 -8.52
CA GLY A 153 7.90 3.12 -7.76
C GLY A 153 8.77 4.20 -7.11
N LYS A 154 9.89 3.80 -6.49
CA LYS A 154 10.85 4.74 -5.89
C LYS A 154 11.47 5.65 -6.95
N ALA A 155 11.97 5.08 -8.04
CA ALA A 155 12.57 5.84 -9.13
C ALA A 155 11.57 6.84 -9.74
N LEU A 156 10.31 6.46 -9.89
CA LEU A 156 9.26 7.37 -10.33
C LEU A 156 9.10 8.56 -9.37
N LEU A 157 8.93 8.32 -8.07
CA LEU A 157 8.79 9.39 -7.07
C LEU A 157 9.97 10.36 -7.08
N GLU A 158 11.20 9.84 -7.19
CA GLU A 158 12.42 10.64 -7.23
C GLU A 158 12.58 11.44 -8.55
N SER A 159 11.94 11.02 -9.62
CA SER A 159 11.99 11.68 -10.94
C SER A 159 10.99 12.81 -11.11
N ILE A 160 9.95 12.89 -10.28
CA ILE A 160 8.87 13.90 -10.39
C ILE A 160 9.42 15.30 -10.18
N ARG A 161 9.00 16.23 -11.07
CA ARG A 161 9.35 17.65 -10.96
C ARG A 161 8.09 18.51 -11.18
N PRO A 162 7.81 19.52 -10.34
CA PRO A 162 8.50 19.81 -9.07
C PRO A 162 8.42 18.59 -8.12
N ALA A 163 9.30 18.53 -7.11
CA ALA A 163 9.33 17.41 -6.17
C ALA A 163 7.97 17.21 -5.48
N PRO A 164 7.57 15.94 -5.22
CA PRO A 164 6.33 15.66 -4.50
C PRO A 164 6.32 16.32 -3.13
N LYS A 165 5.15 16.74 -2.65
CA LYS A 165 4.99 17.05 -1.23
C LYS A 165 5.17 15.77 -0.42
N SER A 166 5.88 15.83 0.69
CA SER A 166 6.18 14.64 1.49
C SER A 166 5.89 14.86 2.97
N LEU A 167 5.45 13.76 3.61
CA LEU A 167 5.22 13.67 5.04
C LEU A 167 6.21 12.66 5.63
N ALA A 168 6.94 13.06 6.68
CA ALA A 168 7.85 12.15 7.37
C ALA A 168 7.09 10.95 7.93
N LEU A 169 7.56 9.74 7.60
CA LEU A 169 6.94 8.49 8.06
C LEU A 169 7.31 8.17 9.51
N GLY A 170 8.50 8.60 9.96
CA GLY A 170 8.92 8.41 11.35
C GLY A 170 8.92 6.94 11.76
N ASP A 171 8.38 6.65 12.93
CA ASP A 171 8.32 5.31 13.54
C ASP A 171 7.35 4.36 12.81
N PHE A 172 6.53 4.87 11.89
CA PHE A 172 5.65 4.05 11.04
C PHE A 172 6.39 3.33 9.90
N ALA A 173 7.69 3.62 9.70
CA ALA A 173 8.51 3.12 8.58
C ALA A 173 8.88 1.62 8.68
N ALA A 174 8.37 0.90 9.67
CA ALA A 174 8.71 -0.50 9.88
C ALA A 174 7.84 -1.44 9.05
N ASP A 175 8.46 -2.11 8.07
CA ASP A 175 7.83 -3.21 7.34
C ASP A 175 7.96 -4.51 8.17
N ILE A 176 6.92 -5.34 8.16
CA ILE A 176 6.97 -6.68 8.76
C ILE A 176 7.39 -7.67 7.68
N ASP A 177 8.69 -7.97 7.57
CA ASP A 177 9.24 -8.88 6.54
C ASP A 177 9.55 -10.28 7.07
N TYR A 178 9.84 -10.40 8.36
CA TYR A 178 10.18 -11.65 9.02
C TYR A 178 9.25 -11.94 10.20
N PRO A 179 9.08 -13.20 10.63
CA PRO A 179 8.28 -13.52 11.83
C PRO A 179 8.75 -12.79 13.10
N LYS A 180 10.05 -12.54 13.25
CA LYS A 180 10.62 -11.76 14.36
C LYS A 180 10.14 -10.30 14.38
N ASP A 181 9.90 -9.71 13.22
CA ASP A 181 9.41 -8.31 13.11
C ASP A 181 7.97 -8.24 13.64
N LEU A 182 7.16 -9.26 13.33
CA LEU A 182 5.81 -9.40 13.88
C LEU A 182 5.82 -9.54 15.40
N THR A 183 6.70 -10.38 15.94
CA THR A 183 6.84 -10.57 17.39
C THR A 183 7.23 -9.26 18.08
N ALA A 184 8.21 -8.53 17.52
CA ALA A 184 8.63 -7.23 18.05
C ALA A 184 7.50 -6.18 17.95
N PHE A 185 6.72 -6.22 16.87
CA PHE A 185 5.55 -5.35 16.69
C PHE A 185 4.50 -5.57 17.79
N ILE A 186 4.10 -6.82 18.05
CA ILE A 186 3.08 -7.17 19.07
C ILE A 186 3.54 -6.72 20.46
N GLN A 187 4.81 -6.97 20.81
CA GLN A 187 5.35 -6.57 22.11
C GLN A 187 5.35 -5.05 22.34
N GLN A 188 5.49 -4.25 21.29
CA GLN A 188 5.44 -2.79 21.40
C GLN A 188 4.02 -2.25 21.54
N VAL A 189 3.03 -2.89 20.93
CA VAL A 189 1.62 -2.49 21.05
C VAL A 189 1.06 -2.77 22.46
N GLU A 190 1.58 -3.78 23.17
CA GLU A 190 1.16 -4.10 24.56
C GLU A 190 1.69 -3.11 25.60
N VAL A 191 2.63 -2.22 25.24
CA VAL A 191 3.29 -1.29 26.18
C VAL A 191 2.78 0.15 26.02
N ASP A 192 2.13 0.49 24.90
CA ASP A 192 1.52 1.80 24.59
C ASP A 192 0.02 1.83 24.98
#